data_15c421fc318747764f61d66511e811ed
#
_entry.id   15c421fc318747764f61d66511e811ed
#
_cell.length_a   1.000
_cell.length_b   1.000
_cell.length_c   1.000
_cell.angle_alpha   90.00
_cell.angle_beta   90.00
_cell.angle_gamma   90.00
#
_symmetry.space_group_name_H-M   'P 1'
#
loop_
_entity.id
_entity.type
_entity.pdbx_description
1 polymer ?
#
loop_
_entity_poly.entity_id
_entity_poly.type
_entity_poly.pdbx_seq_one_letter_code
_entity_poly.pdbx_strand_id
1 'polypeptide(L)'
;MTDTGKLYWSAIKTFGVDLQLAVAIEEMAELTKELCKAQRTIFAARTGLGDGRIDNLDEIAEEIADVQIVLEELEQLYGAKKKVQKIRQQKLARLEMRIEKAREARGDNREHTANWEALDPKGNPWYAKLNGPGPDPKGARGAWGHCPKCGASDCKWDAEIDVCTCKACGYTN
;
A
#
# COMPACT_ATOMS: atom_id res chain seq x y z
N MET A 1 33.07 -4.11 -12.89
CA MET A 1 31.85 -3.45 -13.33
C MET A 1 30.90 -4.54 -13.78
N THR A 2 29.66 -4.59 -13.32
CA THR A 2 28.64 -5.55 -13.76
C THR A 2 28.28 -5.31 -15.23
N ASP A 3 27.67 -6.30 -15.90
CA ASP A 3 27.22 -6.10 -17.29
C ASP A 3 26.16 -5.03 -17.39
N THR A 4 25.25 -4.93 -16.40
CA THR A 4 24.28 -3.83 -16.26
C THR A 4 24.96 -2.47 -16.16
N GLY A 5 26.04 -2.36 -15.37
CA GLY A 5 26.79 -1.12 -15.25
C GLY A 5 27.49 -0.67 -16.55
N LYS A 6 27.89 -1.61 -17.40
CA LYS A 6 28.41 -1.28 -18.75
C LYS A 6 27.28 -0.76 -19.64
N LEU A 7 26.08 -1.34 -19.53
CA LEU A 7 24.92 -0.91 -20.30
C LEU A 7 24.52 0.53 -19.94
N TYR A 8 24.45 0.88 -18.67
CA TYR A 8 24.16 2.25 -18.22
C TYR A 8 25.17 3.27 -18.74
N TRP A 9 26.48 2.95 -18.66
CA TRP A 9 27.47 3.83 -19.25
C TRP A 9 27.34 3.96 -20.77
N SER A 10 26.91 2.90 -21.45
CA SER A 10 26.66 2.96 -22.90
C SER A 10 25.47 3.87 -23.20
N ALA A 11 24.37 3.78 -22.43
CA ALA A 11 23.23 4.65 -22.57
C ALA A 11 23.58 6.12 -22.34
N ILE A 12 24.28 6.44 -21.25
CA ILE A 12 24.75 7.80 -20.94
C ILE A 12 25.61 8.36 -22.04
N LYS A 13 26.55 7.56 -22.60
CA LYS A 13 27.44 8.00 -23.70
C LYS A 13 26.68 8.20 -25.00
N THR A 14 25.67 7.39 -25.28
CA THR A 14 24.93 7.42 -26.54
C THR A 14 23.92 8.55 -26.57
N PHE A 15 23.17 8.73 -25.47
CA PHE A 15 22.04 9.65 -25.42
C PHE A 15 22.36 10.97 -24.72
N GLY A 16 23.42 11.00 -23.91
CA GLY A 16 23.82 12.17 -23.13
C GLY A 16 23.11 12.26 -21.78
N VAL A 17 23.75 13.02 -20.88
CA VAL A 17 23.28 13.17 -19.49
C VAL A 17 21.91 13.84 -19.40
N ASP A 18 21.71 14.90 -20.19
CA ASP A 18 20.48 15.69 -20.14
C ASP A 18 19.25 14.84 -20.51
N LEU A 19 19.38 13.98 -21.54
CA LEU A 19 18.30 13.09 -21.94
C LEU A 19 18.04 12.01 -20.89
N GLN A 20 19.09 11.42 -20.29
CA GLN A 20 18.91 10.44 -19.23
C GLN A 20 18.25 11.03 -17.97
N LEU A 21 18.53 12.29 -17.65
CA LEU A 21 17.82 13.00 -16.59
C LEU A 21 16.35 13.25 -16.95
N ALA A 22 16.06 13.59 -18.20
CA ALA A 22 14.68 13.77 -18.66
C ALA A 22 13.89 12.47 -18.59
N VAL A 23 14.45 11.35 -19.04
CA VAL A 23 13.85 10.01 -18.93
C VAL A 23 13.60 9.65 -17.47
N ALA A 24 14.57 9.86 -16.58
CA ALA A 24 14.37 9.56 -15.17
C ALA A 24 13.20 10.36 -14.53
N ILE A 25 13.00 11.60 -14.96
CA ILE A 25 11.85 12.43 -14.51
C ILE A 25 10.54 11.88 -15.10
N GLU A 26 10.55 11.45 -16.36
CA GLU A 26 9.41 10.87 -17.05
C GLU A 26 8.92 9.58 -16.35
N GLU A 27 9.83 8.61 -16.13
CA GLU A 27 9.49 7.34 -15.45
C GLU A 27 8.94 7.56 -14.03
N MET A 28 9.53 8.49 -13.27
CA MET A 28 8.99 8.85 -11.95
C MET A 28 7.59 9.47 -12.04
N ALA A 29 7.28 10.24 -13.09
CA ALA A 29 5.97 10.83 -13.29
C ALA A 29 4.94 9.77 -13.74
N GLU A 30 5.34 8.79 -14.55
CA GLU A 30 4.47 7.68 -14.98
C GLU A 30 4.12 6.77 -13.81
N LEU A 31 5.08 6.38 -12.98
CA LEU A 31 4.81 5.68 -11.74
C LEU A 31 3.86 6.48 -10.83
N THR A 32 4.06 7.77 -10.70
CA THR A 32 3.17 8.66 -9.91
C THR A 32 1.74 8.63 -10.45
N LYS A 33 1.57 8.68 -11.76
CA LYS A 33 0.27 8.60 -12.45
C LYS A 33 -0.46 7.29 -12.10
N GLU A 34 0.23 6.15 -12.22
CA GLU A 34 -0.36 4.83 -11.93
C GLU A 34 -0.70 4.66 -10.44
N LEU A 35 0.16 5.12 -9.53
CA LEU A 35 -0.13 5.14 -8.09
C LEU A 35 -1.33 6.04 -7.74
N CYS A 36 -1.52 7.16 -8.43
CA CYS A 36 -2.70 8.01 -8.27
C CYS A 36 -3.99 7.31 -8.72
N LYS A 37 -3.95 6.46 -9.76
CA LYS A 37 -5.10 5.64 -10.16
C LYS A 37 -5.45 4.65 -9.05
N ALA A 38 -4.48 3.89 -8.57
CA ALA A 38 -4.66 2.94 -7.47
C ALA A 38 -5.19 3.63 -6.19
N GLN A 39 -4.65 4.79 -5.84
CA GLN A 39 -5.11 5.56 -4.68
C GLN A 39 -6.59 5.97 -4.79
N ARG A 40 -7.05 6.42 -5.98
CA ARG A 40 -8.46 6.76 -6.22
C ARG A 40 -9.36 5.54 -6.06
N THR A 41 -8.95 4.37 -6.56
CA THR A 41 -9.67 3.11 -6.39
C THR A 41 -9.82 2.73 -4.92
N ILE A 42 -8.73 2.81 -4.14
CA ILE A 42 -8.74 2.55 -2.69
C ILE A 42 -9.66 3.54 -1.97
N PHE A 43 -9.61 4.82 -2.34
CA PHE A 43 -10.47 5.85 -1.74
C PHE A 43 -11.95 5.59 -2.06
N ALA A 44 -12.29 5.26 -3.30
CA ALA A 44 -13.66 4.91 -3.70
C ALA A 44 -14.20 3.73 -2.88
N ALA A 45 -13.39 2.69 -2.67
CA ALA A 45 -13.79 1.57 -1.82
C ALA A 45 -14.07 1.97 -0.36
N ARG A 46 -13.24 2.84 0.21
CA ARG A 46 -13.43 3.34 1.59
C ARG A 46 -14.70 4.16 1.76
N THR A 47 -15.18 4.79 0.71
CA THR A 47 -16.38 5.62 0.70
C THR A 47 -17.62 4.86 0.19
N GLY A 48 -17.50 3.56 -0.08
CA GLY A 48 -18.60 2.73 -0.59
C GLY A 48 -18.94 2.97 -2.07
N LEU A 49 -18.08 3.68 -2.81
CA LEU A 49 -18.27 4.02 -4.22
C LEU A 49 -17.59 3.04 -5.19
N GLY A 50 -16.95 1.98 -4.70
CA GLY A 50 -16.25 0.98 -5.51
C GLY A 50 -15.86 -0.25 -4.71
N ASP A 51 -15.40 -1.28 -5.41
CA ASP A 51 -14.99 -2.58 -4.84
C ASP A 51 -13.52 -2.60 -4.32
N GLY A 52 -12.75 -1.55 -4.61
CA GLY A 52 -11.34 -1.43 -4.21
C GLY A 52 -10.37 -2.27 -5.03
N ARG A 53 -10.83 -2.89 -6.10
CA ARG A 53 -9.98 -3.68 -6.98
C ARG A 53 -9.04 -2.77 -7.77
N ILE A 54 -7.74 -3.02 -7.64
CA ILE A 54 -6.71 -2.29 -8.41
C ILE A 54 -6.52 -3.04 -9.73
N ASP A 55 -6.97 -2.45 -10.83
CA ASP A 55 -6.93 -3.08 -12.15
C ASP A 55 -5.65 -2.76 -12.94
N ASN A 56 -4.82 -1.84 -12.46
CA ASN A 56 -3.57 -1.41 -13.09
C ASN A 56 -2.30 -1.91 -12.37
N LEU A 57 -2.32 -3.15 -11.86
CA LEU A 57 -1.17 -3.72 -11.14
C LEU A 57 0.02 -4.00 -12.06
N ASP A 58 -0.26 -4.42 -13.29
CA ASP A 58 0.78 -4.71 -14.28
C ASP A 58 1.48 -3.42 -14.71
N GLU A 59 0.74 -2.35 -14.96
CA GLU A 59 1.26 -1.01 -15.25
C GLU A 59 2.09 -0.45 -14.08
N ILE A 60 1.62 -0.62 -12.84
CA ILE A 60 2.42 -0.25 -11.66
C ILE A 60 3.73 -1.04 -11.59
N ALA A 61 3.72 -2.33 -11.91
CA ALA A 61 4.92 -3.16 -11.88
C ALA A 61 5.91 -2.75 -12.99
N GLU A 62 5.44 -2.42 -14.18
CA GLU A 62 6.21 -1.89 -15.29
C GLU A 62 6.92 -0.59 -14.86
N GLU A 63 6.16 0.40 -14.39
CA GLU A 63 6.73 1.69 -13.98
C GLU A 63 7.69 1.58 -12.77
N ILE A 64 7.46 0.63 -11.86
CA ILE A 64 8.43 0.35 -10.78
C ILE A 64 9.75 -0.16 -11.35
N ALA A 65 9.70 -1.03 -12.37
CA ALA A 65 10.91 -1.56 -12.98
C ALA A 65 11.69 -0.44 -13.72
N ASP A 66 11.00 0.41 -14.45
CA ASP A 66 11.61 1.53 -15.18
C ASP A 66 12.24 2.55 -14.23
N VAL A 67 11.54 2.92 -13.15
CA VAL A 67 12.11 3.77 -12.09
C VAL A 67 13.32 3.13 -11.44
N GLN A 68 13.34 1.81 -11.20
CA GLN A 68 14.53 1.14 -10.63
C GLN A 68 15.73 1.21 -11.58
N ILE A 69 15.51 1.02 -12.88
CA ILE A 69 16.56 1.11 -13.90
C ILE A 69 17.17 2.51 -13.92
N VAL A 70 16.36 3.55 -14.02
CA VAL A 70 16.85 4.93 -14.08
C VAL A 70 17.52 5.38 -12.78
N LEU A 71 17.04 4.92 -11.61
CA LEU A 71 17.70 5.19 -10.34
C LEU A 71 19.10 4.55 -10.24
N GLU A 72 19.26 3.31 -10.71
CA GLU A 72 20.57 2.64 -10.75
C GLU A 72 21.52 3.34 -11.73
N GLU A 73 21.01 3.82 -12.85
CA GLU A 73 21.77 4.60 -13.82
C GLU A 73 22.25 5.93 -13.21
N LEU A 74 21.37 6.65 -12.49
CA LEU A 74 21.72 7.88 -11.78
C LEU A 74 22.74 7.64 -10.65
N GLU A 75 22.63 6.53 -9.91
CA GLU A 75 23.64 6.12 -8.93
C GLU A 75 25.03 5.99 -9.55
N GLN A 76 25.06 5.44 -10.75
CA GLN A 76 26.31 5.27 -11.49
C GLN A 76 26.81 6.59 -12.07
N LEU A 77 25.93 7.39 -12.68
CA LEU A 77 26.26 8.70 -13.26
C LEU A 77 26.91 9.62 -12.23
N TYR A 78 26.35 9.68 -11.03
CA TYR A 78 26.85 10.54 -9.95
C TYR A 78 27.88 9.86 -9.03
N GLY A 79 28.25 8.59 -9.29
CA GLY A 79 29.14 7.82 -8.40
C GLY A 79 28.57 7.67 -6.98
N ALA A 80 27.24 7.71 -6.84
CA ALA A 80 26.56 7.86 -5.56
C ALA A 80 26.21 6.53 -4.88
N LYS A 81 26.45 5.38 -5.51
CA LYS A 81 25.98 4.05 -5.05
C LYS A 81 26.25 3.77 -3.57
N LYS A 82 27.49 3.95 -3.11
CA LYS A 82 27.84 3.71 -1.69
C LYS A 82 27.13 4.67 -0.74
N LYS A 83 26.99 5.94 -1.15
CA LYS A 83 26.32 6.97 -0.36
C LYS A 83 24.82 6.68 -0.27
N VAL A 84 24.17 6.30 -1.37
CA VAL A 84 22.76 5.91 -1.43
C VAL A 84 22.51 4.70 -0.53
N GLN A 85 23.33 3.65 -0.62
CA GLN A 85 23.22 2.47 0.25
C GLN A 85 23.30 2.81 1.73
N LYS A 86 24.28 3.64 2.14
CA LYS A 86 24.41 4.10 3.52
C LYS A 86 23.17 4.86 4.00
N ILE A 87 22.70 5.81 3.20
CA ILE A 87 21.50 6.61 3.51
C ILE A 87 20.27 5.71 3.58
N ARG A 88 20.14 4.74 2.65
CA ARG A 88 19.03 3.78 2.64
C ARG A 88 18.97 2.98 3.93
N GLN A 89 20.11 2.45 4.40
CA GLN A 89 20.17 1.73 5.69
C GLN A 89 19.73 2.61 6.85
N GLN A 90 20.18 3.86 6.92
CA GLN A 90 19.76 4.80 7.96
C GLN A 90 18.26 5.10 7.91
N LYS A 91 17.70 5.23 6.69
CA LYS A 91 16.26 5.46 6.52
C LYS A 91 15.43 4.23 6.91
N LEU A 92 15.90 3.02 6.59
CA LEU A 92 15.24 1.77 7.00
C LEU A 92 15.23 1.61 8.52
N ALA A 93 16.34 1.82 9.20
CA ALA A 93 16.41 1.79 10.66
C ALA A 93 15.45 2.82 11.31
N ARG A 94 15.37 4.02 10.73
CA ARG A 94 14.40 5.04 11.19
C ARG A 94 12.94 4.61 10.95
N LEU A 95 12.66 3.95 9.84
CA LEU A 95 11.32 3.42 9.55
C LEU A 95 10.93 2.35 10.56
N GLU A 96 11.84 1.43 10.90
CA GLU A 96 11.65 0.40 11.90
C GLU A 96 11.27 1.00 13.27
N MET A 97 12.06 1.98 13.76
CA MET A 97 11.74 2.70 15.00
C MET A 97 10.37 3.40 14.96
N ARG A 98 9.97 3.95 13.79
CA ARG A 98 8.65 4.60 13.64
C ARG A 98 7.52 3.60 13.69
N ILE A 99 7.71 2.42 13.10
CA ILE A 99 6.74 1.32 13.14
C ILE A 99 6.55 0.86 14.57
N GLU A 100 7.65 0.63 15.29
CA GLU A 100 7.61 0.19 16.69
C GLU A 100 6.87 1.19 17.58
N LYS A 101 7.25 2.46 17.50
CA LYS A 101 6.55 3.52 18.23
C LYS A 101 5.05 3.61 17.91
N ALA A 102 4.67 3.38 16.65
CA ALA A 102 3.27 3.39 16.26
C ALA A 102 2.49 2.17 16.80
N ARG A 103 3.16 1.02 16.94
CA ARG A 103 2.59 -0.20 17.57
C ARG A 103 2.37 0.00 19.05
N GLU A 104 3.38 0.49 19.76
CA GLU A 104 3.29 0.82 21.18
C GLU A 104 2.12 1.77 21.46
N ALA A 105 1.99 2.84 20.65
CA ALA A 105 0.91 3.80 20.79
C ALA A 105 -0.49 3.21 20.56
N ARG A 106 -0.59 2.10 19.82
CA ARG A 106 -1.86 1.38 19.57
C ARG A 106 -2.13 0.24 20.54
N GLY A 107 -1.18 -0.06 21.45
CA GLY A 107 -1.24 -1.24 22.32
C GLY A 107 -1.17 -2.57 21.55
N ASP A 108 -0.64 -2.57 20.33
CA ASP A 108 -0.56 -3.74 19.48
C ASP A 108 0.78 -4.49 19.70
N ASN A 109 0.77 -5.42 20.66
CA ASN A 109 1.92 -6.26 20.99
C ASN A 109 2.06 -7.50 20.08
N ARG A 110 1.32 -7.59 18.99
CA ARG A 110 1.43 -8.74 18.07
C ARG A 110 2.72 -8.66 17.28
N GLU A 111 3.56 -9.70 17.43
CA GLU A 111 4.67 -9.93 16.50
C GLU A 111 4.13 -10.00 15.08
N HIS A 112 4.61 -9.14 14.22
CA HIS A 112 4.20 -9.12 12.83
C HIS A 112 4.93 -10.24 12.08
N THR A 113 4.50 -11.46 12.28
CA THR A 113 4.73 -12.53 11.32
C THR A 113 3.78 -12.28 10.13
N ALA A 114 4.05 -11.23 9.36
CA ALA A 114 3.37 -11.05 8.09
C ALA A 114 3.88 -12.14 7.16
N ASN A 115 3.17 -13.25 7.13
CA ASN A 115 3.35 -14.24 6.09
C ASN A 115 2.79 -13.65 4.79
N TRP A 116 3.63 -12.92 4.06
CA TRP A 116 3.30 -12.33 2.76
C TRP A 116 2.95 -13.40 1.71
N GLU A 117 3.39 -14.67 1.92
CA GLU A 117 3.08 -15.81 1.07
C GLU A 117 1.61 -16.27 1.21
N ALA A 118 0.94 -15.89 2.30
CA ALA A 118 -0.49 -16.15 2.49
C ALA A 118 -1.39 -15.08 1.87
N LEU A 119 -0.83 -14.14 1.11
CA LEU A 119 -1.60 -13.21 0.29
C LEU A 119 -2.19 -13.99 -0.88
N ASP A 120 -3.53 -14.12 -0.91
CA ASP A 120 -4.26 -14.83 -1.96
C ASP A 120 -3.94 -14.21 -3.33
N PRO A 121 -3.36 -14.97 -4.29
CA PRO A 121 -3.01 -14.46 -5.61
C PRO A 121 -4.23 -14.10 -6.49
N LYS A 122 -5.45 -14.41 -6.05
CA LYS A 122 -6.70 -14.19 -6.82
C LYS A 122 -7.54 -13.00 -6.33
N GLY A 123 -7.12 -12.26 -5.33
CA GLY A 123 -7.84 -11.13 -4.78
C GLY A 123 -6.92 -9.94 -4.50
N ASN A 124 -7.42 -8.86 -4.01
CA ASN A 124 -6.65 -7.70 -3.53
C ASN A 124 -6.37 -7.86 -2.02
N PRO A 125 -5.53 -8.85 -1.64
CA PRO A 125 -5.54 -9.44 -0.31
C PRO A 125 -4.88 -8.55 0.74
N TRP A 126 -3.96 -7.68 0.30
CA TRP A 126 -3.28 -6.75 1.21
C TRP A 126 -4.22 -5.65 1.71
N TYR A 127 -5.16 -5.18 0.90
CA TYR A 127 -6.15 -4.19 1.32
C TYR A 127 -7.08 -4.75 2.39
N ALA A 128 -7.63 -5.93 2.18
CA ALA A 128 -8.50 -6.61 3.13
C ALA A 128 -7.77 -6.94 4.45
N LYS A 129 -6.48 -7.31 4.39
CA LYS A 129 -5.69 -7.63 5.59
C LYS A 129 -5.17 -6.41 6.33
N LEU A 130 -4.85 -5.31 5.64
CA LEU A 130 -4.39 -4.07 6.27
C LEU A 130 -5.52 -3.28 6.92
N ASN A 131 -6.75 -3.38 6.39
CA ASN A 131 -7.89 -2.62 6.86
C ASN A 131 -8.97 -3.49 7.55
N GLY A 132 -8.72 -4.78 7.71
CA GLY A 132 -9.73 -5.76 8.09
C GLY A 132 -10.64 -6.14 6.91
N PRO A 133 -11.59 -7.06 7.09
CA PRO A 133 -12.62 -7.28 6.10
C PRO A 133 -13.27 -5.92 5.83
N GLY A 134 -13.17 -5.45 4.58
CA GLY A 134 -13.93 -4.28 4.13
C GLY A 134 -15.40 -4.50 4.50
N PRO A 135 -16.20 -3.46 4.64
CA PRO A 135 -17.60 -3.66 4.90
C PRO A 135 -18.12 -4.62 3.82
N ASP A 136 -18.48 -5.82 4.25
CA ASP A 136 -19.15 -6.80 3.39
C ASP A 136 -20.36 -6.08 2.79
N PRO A 137 -20.44 -5.81 1.47
CA PRO A 137 -21.60 -5.15 0.90
C PRO A 137 -22.88 -5.99 1.07
N LYS A 138 -22.73 -7.28 1.44
CA LYS A 138 -23.80 -8.15 1.93
C LYS A 138 -23.69 -8.42 3.43
N GLY A 139 -22.64 -8.02 4.10
CA GLY A 139 -22.23 -8.34 5.48
C GLY A 139 -21.92 -7.14 6.35
N ALA A 140 -22.25 -5.92 5.96
CA ALA A 140 -22.39 -4.78 6.90
C ALA A 140 -23.41 -5.08 8.02
N ARG A 141 -23.98 -6.25 7.95
CA ARG A 141 -24.97 -6.87 8.81
C ARG A 141 -24.43 -7.43 10.12
N GLY A 142 -23.25 -7.01 10.58
CA GLY A 142 -22.69 -7.55 11.81
C GLY A 142 -21.48 -6.80 12.34
N ALA A 143 -21.12 -5.68 11.75
CA ALA A 143 -19.94 -4.90 12.11
C ALA A 143 -20.12 -4.00 13.35
N TRP A 144 -21.22 -4.16 14.08
CA TRP A 144 -21.36 -3.56 15.40
C TRP A 144 -20.69 -4.47 16.43
N GLY A 145 -19.37 -4.38 16.52
CA GLY A 145 -18.63 -5.07 17.56
C GLY A 145 -19.15 -4.74 18.96
N HIS A 146 -19.73 -3.54 19.15
CA HIS A 146 -20.31 -3.09 20.41
C HIS A 146 -21.42 -2.07 20.16
N CYS A 147 -22.48 -2.13 20.95
CA CYS A 147 -23.57 -1.16 20.95
C CYS A 147 -23.03 0.25 21.28
N PRO A 148 -23.28 1.29 20.46
CA PRO A 148 -22.76 2.64 20.72
C PRO A 148 -23.37 3.27 21.97
N LYS A 149 -24.50 2.74 22.46
CA LYS A 149 -25.17 3.28 23.64
C LYS A 149 -24.70 2.64 24.95
N CYS A 150 -24.45 1.32 24.99
CA CYS A 150 -24.10 0.62 26.22
C CYS A 150 -22.83 -0.24 26.14
N GLY A 151 -22.16 -0.30 25.00
CA GLY A 151 -20.94 -1.09 24.82
C GLY A 151 -21.13 -2.60 24.70
N ALA A 152 -22.35 -3.13 24.80
CA ALA A 152 -22.61 -4.56 24.73
C ALA A 152 -22.34 -5.11 23.31
N SER A 153 -21.81 -6.33 23.24
CA SER A 153 -21.45 -7.00 21.98
C SER A 153 -22.58 -7.85 21.37
N ASP A 154 -23.73 -7.92 22.00
CA ASP A 154 -24.83 -8.78 21.58
C ASP A 154 -25.98 -7.96 20.96
N CYS A 155 -26.00 -7.95 19.62
CA CYS A 155 -27.02 -7.29 18.80
C CYS A 155 -27.80 -8.31 17.97
N LYS A 156 -29.11 -8.10 17.84
CA LYS A 156 -29.98 -8.87 16.93
C LYS A 156 -30.21 -8.08 15.67
N TRP A 157 -29.82 -8.64 14.55
CA TRP A 157 -30.06 -8.09 13.21
C TRP A 157 -31.45 -8.54 12.71
N ASP A 158 -32.23 -7.60 12.23
CA ASP A 158 -33.47 -7.85 11.50
C ASP A 158 -33.26 -7.60 10.02
N ALA A 159 -33.30 -8.69 9.23
CA ALA A 159 -32.96 -8.65 7.79
C ALA A 159 -34.09 -8.08 6.91
N GLU A 160 -35.32 -8.00 7.43
CA GLU A 160 -36.47 -7.49 6.66
C GLU A 160 -36.51 -5.97 6.66
N ILE A 161 -36.05 -5.34 7.75
CA ILE A 161 -36.10 -3.89 7.94
C ILE A 161 -34.71 -3.25 8.00
N ASP A 162 -33.64 -4.05 7.82
CA ASP A 162 -32.23 -3.62 7.80
C ASP A 162 -31.79 -2.87 9.08
N VAL A 163 -32.27 -3.33 10.26
CA VAL A 163 -32.06 -2.68 11.56
C VAL A 163 -31.37 -3.62 12.53
N CYS A 164 -30.35 -3.11 13.25
CA CYS A 164 -29.72 -3.84 14.36
C CYS A 164 -30.26 -3.36 15.71
N THR A 165 -30.74 -4.30 16.53
CA THR A 165 -31.23 -4.02 17.87
C THR A 165 -30.30 -4.61 18.92
N CYS A 166 -29.80 -3.78 19.84
CA CYS A 166 -29.00 -4.24 20.97
C CYS A 166 -29.88 -5.00 21.98
N LYS A 167 -29.57 -6.26 22.26
CA LYS A 167 -30.29 -7.08 23.20
C LYS A 167 -30.18 -6.61 24.66
N ALA A 168 -29.10 -5.90 25.00
CA ALA A 168 -28.86 -5.43 26.36
C ALA A 168 -29.63 -4.17 26.71
N CYS A 169 -29.80 -3.20 25.78
CA CYS A 169 -30.43 -1.91 26.08
C CYS A 169 -31.56 -1.52 25.13
N GLY A 170 -31.90 -2.36 24.15
CA GLY A 170 -32.95 -2.10 23.17
C GLY A 170 -32.66 -0.98 22.16
N TYR A 171 -31.42 -0.48 22.12
CA TYR A 171 -31.03 0.54 21.12
C TYR A 171 -31.12 -0.05 19.73
N THR A 172 -31.81 0.63 18.85
CA THR A 172 -31.91 0.32 17.40
C THR A 172 -31.24 1.40 16.57
N ASN A 173 -30.58 0.97 15.48
CA ASN A 173 -29.97 1.86 14.49
C ASN A 173 -30.52 1.52 13.13
#